data_e6e24a5c0c87bb438769ff2a3c1a02c1
#
_entry.id   e6e24a5c0c87bb438769ff2a3c1a02c1
#
_cell.length_a   1.000
_cell.length_b   1.000
_cell.length_c   1.000
_cell.angle_alpha   90.00
_cell.angle_beta   90.00
_cell.angle_gamma   90.00
#
_symmetry.space_group_name_H-M   'P 1'
#
loop_
_entity.id
_entity.type
_entity.pdbx_description
1 polymer ?
#
loop_
_entity_poly.entity_id
_entity_poly.type
_entity_poly.pdbx_seq_one_letter_code
_entity_poly.pdbx_strand_id
1 'polypeptide(L)'
;VILHGYSSSNSGAIKDRTVEPFALASGQKTVWCYDLATKTNKVFKVDRISNVEIKSQGWEYQTHHRQGKMDIFRMTGETAIPVNLELSLLAKNVMVEEYPEAVKDIYQTKSDDRWILETDVYNMVGLGRFYMGLAGEITIINAPGLKEYAQKYSKDHILN
;
A
#
# COMPACT_ATOMS: atom_id res chain seq x y z
N VAL A 1 -12.78 1.42 -19.84
CA VAL A 1 -13.89 1.40 -18.88
C VAL A 1 -13.99 2.72 -18.13
N ILE A 2 -15.13 2.98 -17.48
CA ILE A 2 -15.26 4.05 -16.49
C ILE A 2 -15.44 3.42 -15.12
N LEU A 3 -14.60 3.81 -14.17
CA LEU A 3 -14.75 3.50 -12.75
C LEU A 3 -15.54 4.63 -12.12
N HIS A 4 -16.83 4.39 -11.84
CA HIS A 4 -17.72 5.39 -11.24
C HIS A 4 -17.50 5.51 -9.75
N GLY A 5 -17.57 6.75 -9.26
CA GLY A 5 -17.53 7.04 -7.83
C GLY A 5 -16.27 6.56 -7.12
N TYR A 6 -15.11 6.57 -7.77
CA TYR A 6 -13.87 6.14 -7.14
C TYR A 6 -13.47 7.05 -5.98
N SER A 7 -13.45 6.48 -4.77
CA SER A 7 -13.06 7.18 -3.54
C SER A 7 -11.54 7.17 -3.38
N SER A 8 -10.90 8.29 -3.68
CA SER A 8 -9.45 8.44 -3.62
C SER A 8 -8.98 9.01 -2.28
N SER A 9 -8.23 8.22 -1.51
CA SER A 9 -7.62 8.71 -0.27
C SER A 9 -6.50 9.74 -0.49
N ASN A 10 -5.86 9.72 -1.66
CA ASN A 10 -4.76 10.66 -1.95
C ASN A 10 -5.26 12.07 -2.25
N SER A 11 -6.40 12.19 -2.94
CA SER A 11 -6.98 13.49 -3.29
C SER A 11 -8.13 13.90 -2.37
N GLY A 12 -8.57 13.02 -1.46
CA GLY A 12 -9.74 13.24 -0.62
C GLY A 12 -11.05 13.43 -1.41
N ALA A 13 -11.11 12.99 -2.66
CA ALA A 13 -12.22 13.24 -3.57
C ALA A 13 -12.80 11.94 -4.14
N ILE A 14 -14.11 11.98 -4.38
CA ILE A 14 -14.84 10.93 -5.11
C ILE A 14 -15.05 11.43 -6.54
N LYS A 15 -14.51 10.69 -7.52
CA LYS A 15 -14.58 11.08 -8.95
C LYS A 15 -14.64 9.84 -9.83
N ASP A 16 -15.26 10.00 -10.99
CA ASP A 16 -15.18 9.03 -12.06
C ASP A 16 -13.78 9.01 -12.68
N ARG A 17 -13.34 7.82 -13.11
CA ARG A 17 -12.04 7.60 -13.74
C ARG A 17 -12.21 6.82 -15.03
N THR A 18 -11.78 7.40 -16.15
CA THR A 18 -11.70 6.65 -17.41
C THR A 18 -10.34 5.99 -17.51
N VAL A 19 -10.34 4.65 -17.57
CA VAL A 19 -9.12 3.86 -17.46
C VAL A 19 -9.13 2.65 -18.38
N GLU A 20 -7.97 2.09 -18.63
CA GLU A 20 -7.79 0.77 -19.25
C GLU A 20 -7.26 -0.20 -18.19
N PRO A 21 -8.10 -1.07 -17.61
CA PRO A 21 -7.67 -2.07 -16.64
C PRO A 21 -6.93 -3.21 -17.35
N PHE A 22 -5.78 -3.66 -16.80
CA PHE A 22 -4.97 -4.68 -17.47
C PHE A 22 -4.39 -5.77 -16.55
N ALA A 23 -4.39 -5.58 -15.22
CA ALA A 23 -3.94 -6.63 -14.32
C ALA A 23 -4.59 -6.52 -12.94
N LEU A 24 -5.01 -7.66 -12.38
CA LEU A 24 -5.45 -7.76 -10.99
C LEU A 24 -4.24 -8.10 -10.10
N ALA A 25 -4.24 -7.60 -8.87
CA ALA A 25 -3.18 -7.83 -7.89
C ALA A 25 -3.75 -7.93 -6.46
N SER A 26 -2.92 -8.35 -5.52
CA SER A 26 -3.26 -8.46 -4.09
C SER A 26 -4.55 -9.26 -3.84
N GLY A 27 -4.63 -10.48 -4.36
CA GLY A 27 -5.80 -11.33 -4.22
C GLY A 27 -7.07 -10.69 -4.81
N GLN A 28 -6.94 -10.01 -5.95
CA GLN A 28 -8.02 -9.30 -6.66
C GLN A 28 -8.56 -8.06 -5.91
N LYS A 29 -7.87 -7.60 -4.86
CA LYS A 29 -8.26 -6.39 -4.12
C LYS A 29 -7.84 -5.08 -4.80
N THR A 30 -6.94 -5.18 -5.78
CA THR A 30 -6.45 -4.05 -6.54
C THR A 30 -6.41 -4.37 -8.03
N VAL A 31 -6.55 -3.33 -8.86
CA VAL A 31 -6.44 -3.43 -10.31
C VAL A 31 -5.47 -2.38 -10.83
N TRP A 32 -4.52 -2.82 -11.65
CA TRP A 32 -3.66 -1.95 -12.42
C TRP A 32 -4.40 -1.43 -13.64
N CYS A 33 -4.41 -0.13 -13.80
CA CYS A 33 -5.03 0.53 -14.93
C CYS A 33 -4.10 1.59 -15.51
N TYR A 34 -4.21 1.82 -16.81
CA TYR A 34 -3.72 3.04 -17.42
C TYR A 34 -4.80 4.12 -17.30
N ASP A 35 -4.49 5.20 -16.57
CA ASP A 35 -5.42 6.33 -16.35
C ASP A 35 -5.31 7.29 -17.54
N LEU A 36 -6.40 7.43 -18.31
CA LEU A 36 -6.41 8.21 -19.55
C LEU A 36 -6.24 9.70 -19.28
N ALA A 37 -6.71 10.20 -18.14
CA ALA A 37 -6.62 11.62 -17.80
C ALA A 37 -5.19 12.05 -17.47
N THR A 38 -4.43 11.20 -16.78
CA THR A 38 -3.05 11.51 -16.37
C THR A 38 -1.99 10.85 -17.25
N LYS A 39 -2.41 9.94 -18.15
CA LYS A 39 -1.53 9.15 -19.04
C LYS A 39 -0.46 8.36 -18.26
N THR A 40 -0.85 7.80 -17.13
CA THR A 40 0.05 7.02 -16.23
C THR A 40 -0.59 5.72 -15.77
N ASN A 41 0.25 4.74 -15.44
CA ASN A 41 -0.19 3.50 -14.83
C ASN A 41 -0.45 3.72 -13.32
N LYS A 42 -1.61 3.33 -12.85
CA LYS A 42 -2.07 3.49 -11.46
C LYS A 42 -2.72 2.23 -10.94
N VAL A 43 -2.70 2.10 -9.62
CA VAL A 43 -3.44 1.07 -8.92
C VAL A 43 -4.72 1.66 -8.34
N PHE A 44 -5.84 1.00 -8.63
CA PHE A 44 -7.13 1.30 -8.05
C PHE A 44 -7.54 0.17 -7.10
N LYS A 45 -8.09 0.52 -5.93
CA LYS A 45 -8.62 -0.45 -4.98
C LYS A 45 -10.05 -0.79 -5.37
N VAL A 46 -10.33 -2.08 -5.56
CA VAL A 46 -11.64 -2.56 -6.03
C VAL A 46 -12.77 -2.10 -5.11
N ASP A 47 -12.57 -2.21 -3.79
CA ASP A 47 -13.55 -1.83 -2.76
C ASP A 47 -13.90 -0.32 -2.74
N ARG A 48 -13.17 0.50 -3.51
CA ARG A 48 -13.40 1.94 -3.62
C ARG A 48 -14.11 2.36 -4.90
N ILE A 49 -14.48 1.40 -5.72
CA ILE A 49 -15.20 1.60 -6.97
C ILE A 49 -16.68 1.36 -6.71
N SER A 50 -17.54 2.36 -6.97
CA SER A 50 -18.98 2.21 -6.76
C SER A 50 -19.63 1.38 -7.87
N ASN A 51 -19.22 1.59 -9.12
CA ASN A 51 -19.71 0.86 -10.28
C ASN A 51 -18.69 0.89 -11.42
N VAL A 52 -18.80 -0.06 -12.35
CA VAL A 52 -17.93 -0.14 -13.53
C VAL A 52 -18.79 -0.10 -14.79
N GLU A 53 -18.52 0.85 -15.68
CA GLU A 53 -19.11 0.93 -17.00
C GLU A 53 -18.13 0.41 -18.05
N ILE A 54 -18.53 -0.64 -18.76
CA ILE A 54 -17.73 -1.19 -19.85
C ILE A 54 -18.02 -0.40 -21.13
N LYS A 55 -17.00 0.15 -21.76
CA LYS A 55 -17.10 0.79 -23.07
C LYS A 55 -16.92 -0.22 -24.18
N SER A 56 -17.53 0.05 -25.34
CA SER A 56 -17.38 -0.79 -26.53
C SER A 56 -15.99 -0.71 -27.19
N GLN A 57 -15.24 0.34 -26.87
CA GLN A 57 -13.85 0.53 -27.35
C GLN A 57 -12.90 -0.41 -26.62
N GLY A 58 -12.00 -1.04 -27.39
CA GLY A 58 -10.87 -1.77 -26.84
C GLY A 58 -9.83 -0.85 -26.20
N TRP A 59 -8.69 -1.43 -25.80
CA TRP A 59 -7.56 -0.67 -25.28
C TRP A 59 -6.88 0.11 -26.41
N GLU A 60 -6.69 1.41 -26.22
CA GLU A 60 -5.98 2.29 -27.14
C GLU A 60 -4.49 2.43 -26.76
N TYR A 61 -4.20 2.25 -25.45
CA TYR A 61 -2.87 2.49 -24.86
C TYR A 61 -2.19 1.21 -24.37
N GLN A 62 -2.54 0.07 -24.94
CA GLN A 62 -2.00 -1.24 -24.52
C GLN A 62 -0.46 -1.27 -24.46
N THR A 63 0.23 -0.61 -25.40
CA THR A 63 1.69 -0.53 -25.43
C THR A 63 2.30 0.25 -24.27
N HIS A 64 1.50 1.01 -23.54
CA HIS A 64 1.89 1.79 -22.36
C HIS A 64 1.57 1.07 -21.04
N HIS A 65 0.85 -0.06 -21.08
CA HIS A 65 0.53 -0.81 -19.86
C HIS A 65 1.79 -1.34 -19.21
N ARG A 66 2.06 -0.93 -17.99
CA ARG A 66 3.19 -1.37 -17.16
C ARG A 66 2.73 -1.59 -15.74
N GLN A 67 2.85 -2.81 -15.28
CA GLN A 67 2.63 -3.13 -13.87
C GLN A 67 3.87 -2.74 -13.08
N GLY A 68 3.71 -1.83 -12.12
CA GLY A 68 4.76 -1.44 -11.19
C GLY A 68 4.89 -2.43 -10.02
N LYS A 69 5.79 -2.11 -9.12
CA LYS A 69 5.94 -2.85 -7.85
C LYS A 69 5.00 -2.28 -6.79
N MET A 70 4.57 -3.15 -5.89
CA MET A 70 3.70 -2.82 -4.75
C MET A 70 4.30 -3.46 -3.50
N ASP A 71 4.33 -2.72 -2.39
CA ASP A 71 4.77 -3.26 -1.11
C ASP A 71 3.66 -4.03 -0.38
N ILE A 72 4.02 -4.63 0.75
CA ILE A 72 3.10 -5.40 1.59
C ILE A 72 1.91 -4.56 2.10
N PHE A 73 2.06 -3.23 2.20
CA PHE A 73 1.00 -2.30 2.59
C PHE A 73 0.16 -1.83 1.40
N ARG A 74 0.36 -2.41 0.21
CA ARG A 74 -0.31 -2.07 -1.05
C ARG A 74 -0.06 -0.62 -1.47
N MET A 75 1.14 -0.12 -1.19
CA MET A 75 1.64 1.17 -1.66
C MET A 75 2.55 0.94 -2.86
N THR A 76 2.52 1.89 -3.79
CA THR A 76 3.35 1.90 -4.99
C THR A 76 4.28 3.10 -4.98
N GLY A 77 5.40 2.98 -5.66
CA GLY A 77 6.38 4.05 -5.81
C GLY A 77 7.51 3.63 -6.74
N GLU A 78 8.37 4.57 -7.07
CA GLU A 78 9.51 4.33 -7.96
C GLU A 78 10.73 3.79 -7.21
N THR A 79 10.95 4.28 -6.00
CA THR A 79 12.14 3.95 -5.19
C THR A 79 11.75 3.13 -3.98
N ALA A 80 12.34 1.96 -3.85
CA ALA A 80 12.19 1.10 -2.69
C ALA A 80 13.00 1.64 -1.51
N ILE A 81 12.42 1.61 -0.32
CA ILE A 81 13.04 1.97 0.94
C ILE A 81 13.14 0.68 1.77
N PRO A 82 14.34 0.14 1.99
CA PRO A 82 14.49 -1.06 2.81
C PRO A 82 14.20 -0.77 4.27
N VAL A 83 13.40 -1.61 4.90
CA VAL A 83 13.02 -1.50 6.30
C VAL A 83 13.26 -2.80 7.05
N ASN A 84 13.67 -2.67 8.30
CA ASN A 84 13.91 -3.78 9.21
C ASN A 84 13.34 -3.41 10.59
N LEU A 85 12.36 -4.19 11.04
CA LEU A 85 11.65 -3.99 12.30
C LEU A 85 11.68 -5.26 13.13
N GLU A 86 11.88 -5.13 14.44
CA GLU A 86 11.62 -6.21 15.36
C GLU A 86 10.19 -6.11 15.90
N LEU A 87 9.46 -7.20 15.84
CA LEU A 87 8.05 -7.30 16.18
C LEU A 87 7.87 -8.18 17.43
N SER A 88 6.98 -7.79 18.33
CA SER A 88 6.43 -8.70 19.34
C SER A 88 5.51 -9.73 18.69
N LEU A 89 5.07 -10.72 19.46
CA LEU A 89 4.08 -11.70 19.01
C LEU A 89 2.78 -11.02 18.54
N LEU A 90 2.31 -10.00 19.28
CA LEU A 90 1.12 -9.25 18.92
C LEU A 90 1.30 -8.53 17.59
N ALA A 91 2.38 -7.76 17.43
CA ALA A 91 2.64 -7.03 16.19
C ALA A 91 2.81 -7.97 14.99
N LYS A 92 3.49 -9.11 15.19
CA LYS A 92 3.64 -10.15 14.15
C LYS A 92 2.29 -10.74 13.74
N ASN A 93 1.41 -11.07 14.68
CA ASN A 93 0.11 -11.64 14.37
C ASN A 93 -0.76 -10.65 13.61
N VAL A 94 -0.87 -9.40 14.09
CA VAL A 94 -1.60 -8.33 13.39
C VAL A 94 -1.04 -8.09 11.99
N MET A 95 0.30 -8.10 11.84
CA MET A 95 0.93 -7.94 10.52
C MET A 95 0.47 -9.02 9.55
N VAL A 96 0.48 -10.28 9.96
CA VAL A 96 0.11 -11.42 9.11
C VAL A 96 -1.39 -11.43 8.80
N GLU A 97 -2.24 -11.04 9.75
CA GLU A 97 -3.69 -10.98 9.57
C GLU A 97 -4.10 -9.87 8.59
N GLU A 98 -3.53 -8.67 8.75
CA GLU A 98 -3.88 -7.52 7.90
C GLU A 98 -3.14 -7.52 6.56
N TYR A 99 -1.91 -8.05 6.55
CA TYR A 99 -1.01 -8.08 5.39
C TYR A 99 -0.45 -9.48 5.15
N PRO A 100 -1.25 -10.44 4.67
CA PRO A 100 -0.84 -11.85 4.53
C PRO A 100 0.44 -12.04 3.70
N GLU A 101 0.72 -11.16 2.76
CA GLU A 101 1.94 -11.21 1.94
C GLU A 101 3.22 -10.95 2.74
N ALA A 102 3.12 -10.39 3.96
CA ALA A 102 4.25 -10.14 4.84
C ALA A 102 4.87 -11.43 5.39
N VAL A 103 4.14 -12.55 5.38
CA VAL A 103 4.62 -13.84 5.90
C VAL A 103 5.99 -14.24 5.34
N LYS A 104 6.23 -13.98 4.06
CA LYS A 104 7.49 -14.31 3.39
C LYS A 104 8.68 -13.44 3.84
N ASP A 105 8.38 -12.26 4.42
CA ASP A 105 9.35 -11.26 4.84
C ASP A 105 9.56 -11.26 6.37
N ILE A 106 8.91 -12.21 7.09
CA ILE A 106 8.99 -12.33 8.54
C ILE A 106 9.71 -13.62 8.93
N TYR A 107 10.68 -13.50 9.81
CA TYR A 107 11.35 -14.67 10.41
C TYR A 107 11.54 -14.50 11.91
N GLN A 108 11.58 -15.63 12.62
CA GLN A 108 11.77 -15.66 14.08
C GLN A 108 13.24 -15.38 14.42
N THR A 109 13.48 -14.61 15.47
CA THR A 109 14.81 -14.41 16.02
C THR A 109 15.24 -15.64 16.84
N LYS A 110 16.44 -15.61 17.43
CA LYS A 110 16.85 -16.62 18.41
C LYS A 110 16.07 -16.56 19.73
N SER A 111 15.36 -15.46 19.97
CA SER A 111 14.45 -15.27 21.08
C SER A 111 13.05 -15.74 20.66
N ASP A 112 12.43 -16.64 21.41
CA ASP A 112 11.17 -17.28 21.04
C ASP A 112 9.96 -16.33 20.95
N ASP A 113 10.11 -15.10 21.44
CA ASP A 113 9.04 -14.10 21.53
C ASP A 113 9.24 -12.88 20.60
N ARG A 114 10.21 -12.95 19.68
CA ARG A 114 10.57 -11.86 18.77
C ARG A 114 10.68 -12.32 17.33
N TRP A 115 10.23 -11.46 16.43
CA TRP A 115 10.24 -11.67 14.97
C TRP A 115 10.86 -10.48 14.26
N ILE A 116 11.53 -10.72 13.17
CA ILE A 116 12.04 -9.68 12.29
C ILE A 116 11.16 -9.60 11.04
N LEU A 117 10.69 -8.40 10.72
CA LEU A 117 10.17 -8.05 9.41
C LEU A 117 11.28 -7.36 8.62
N GLU A 118 11.66 -7.93 7.49
CA GLU A 118 12.64 -7.35 6.58
C GLU A 118 12.01 -7.26 5.18
N THR A 119 11.70 -6.05 4.75
CA THR A 119 10.95 -5.81 3.50
C THR A 119 11.29 -4.45 2.91
N ASP A 120 10.86 -4.24 1.67
CA ASP A 120 10.90 -2.93 1.02
C ASP A 120 9.54 -2.25 1.07
N VAL A 121 9.52 -0.95 1.35
CA VAL A 121 8.32 -0.11 1.22
C VAL A 121 8.54 1.00 0.20
N TYR A 122 7.47 1.48 -0.42
CA TYR A 122 7.55 2.57 -1.42
C TYR A 122 7.19 3.94 -0.85
N ASN A 123 6.58 3.99 0.31
CA ASN A 123 6.38 5.22 1.09
C ASN A 123 6.07 4.87 2.56
N MET A 124 6.09 5.89 3.42
CA MET A 124 5.88 5.69 4.86
C MET A 124 4.40 5.63 5.27
N VAL A 125 3.44 5.84 4.36
CA VAL A 125 2.01 5.92 4.73
C VAL A 125 1.48 4.61 5.29
N GLY A 126 1.73 3.49 4.61
CA GLY A 126 1.27 2.17 5.06
C GLY A 126 2.00 1.70 6.31
N LEU A 127 3.33 1.71 6.25
CA LEU A 127 4.19 1.33 7.38
C LEU A 127 3.94 2.23 8.61
N GLY A 128 3.79 3.54 8.40
CA GLY A 128 3.55 4.49 9.49
C GLY A 128 2.22 4.25 10.21
N ARG A 129 1.14 3.91 9.49
CA ARG A 129 -0.13 3.53 10.14
C ARG A 129 0.03 2.30 11.00
N PHE A 130 0.69 1.27 10.49
CA PHE A 130 0.96 0.05 11.24
C PHE A 130 1.82 0.34 12.48
N TYR A 131 2.92 1.06 12.31
CA TYR A 131 3.80 1.44 13.41
C TYR A 131 3.10 2.27 14.49
N MET A 132 2.35 3.31 14.11
CA MET A 132 1.66 4.16 15.09
C MET A 132 0.58 3.42 15.87
N GLY A 133 -0.09 2.45 15.25
CA GLY A 133 -1.08 1.61 15.93
C GLY A 133 -0.49 0.63 16.95
N LEU A 134 0.80 0.31 16.80
CA LEU A 134 1.48 -0.74 17.59
C LEU A 134 2.88 -0.28 18.06
N ALA A 135 3.09 1.02 18.31
CA ALA A 135 4.41 1.58 18.57
C ALA A 135 5.14 0.93 19.76
N GLY A 136 4.42 0.51 20.80
CA GLY A 136 4.97 -0.21 21.94
C GLY A 136 5.40 -1.66 21.66
N GLU A 137 4.97 -2.22 20.53
CA GLU A 137 5.16 -3.62 20.13
C GLU A 137 6.22 -3.76 19.01
N ILE A 138 6.79 -2.64 18.55
CA ILE A 138 7.69 -2.59 17.41
C ILE A 138 8.96 -1.85 17.76
N THR A 139 10.11 -2.49 17.58
CA THR A 139 11.42 -1.86 17.66
C THR A 139 11.95 -1.58 16.25
N ILE A 140 12.28 -0.32 15.97
CA ILE A 140 12.87 0.06 14.68
C ILE A 140 14.36 -0.28 14.69
N ILE A 141 14.76 -1.27 13.87
CA ILE A 141 16.16 -1.59 13.63
C ILE A 141 16.71 -0.66 12.54
N ASN A 142 16.01 -0.63 11.40
CA ASN A 142 16.30 0.28 10.29
C ASN A 142 15.00 0.60 9.54
N ALA A 143 14.59 1.86 9.53
CA ALA A 143 13.46 2.33 8.73
C ALA A 143 13.62 3.85 8.50
N PRO A 144 14.40 4.24 7.48
CA PRO A 144 14.68 5.65 7.19
C PRO A 144 13.40 6.46 6.99
N GLY A 145 13.22 7.51 7.78
CA GLY A 145 12.05 8.41 7.70
C GLY A 145 10.81 7.96 8.48
N LEU A 146 10.80 6.77 9.11
CA LEU A 146 9.61 6.28 9.82
C LEU A 146 9.33 7.09 11.10
N LYS A 147 10.38 7.38 11.89
CA LYS A 147 10.22 8.17 13.13
C LYS A 147 9.78 9.59 12.83
N GLU A 148 10.39 10.23 11.85
CA GLU A 148 10.05 11.58 11.39
C GLU A 148 8.60 11.63 10.88
N TYR A 149 8.19 10.64 10.11
CA TYR A 149 6.81 10.51 9.64
C TYR A 149 5.83 10.42 10.82
N ALA A 150 6.09 9.52 11.77
CA ALA A 150 5.22 9.30 12.93
C ALA A 150 5.14 10.55 13.83
N GLN A 151 6.28 11.21 14.09
CA GLN A 151 6.34 12.44 14.89
C GLN A 151 5.56 13.59 14.23
N LYS A 152 5.77 13.80 12.94
CA LYS A 152 5.05 14.82 12.17
C LYS A 152 3.55 14.54 12.19
N TYR A 153 3.14 13.31 11.88
CA TYR A 153 1.73 12.93 11.86
C TYR A 153 1.07 13.12 13.23
N SER A 154 1.73 12.72 14.32
CA SER A 154 1.21 12.88 15.68
C SER A 154 1.07 14.34 16.05
N LYS A 155 2.04 15.18 15.72
CA LYS A 155 1.98 16.62 15.98
C LYS A 155 0.85 17.29 15.19
N ASP A 156 0.72 16.95 13.91
CA ASP A 156 -0.23 17.62 13.01
C ASP A 156 -1.68 17.17 13.24
N HIS A 157 -1.93 15.97 13.81
CA HIS A 157 -3.25 15.34 13.83
C HIS A 157 -3.72 14.79 15.18
N ILE A 158 -2.83 14.57 16.14
CA ILE A 158 -3.17 13.91 17.42
C ILE A 158 -2.98 14.83 18.62
N LEU A 159 -1.92 15.65 18.62
CA LEU A 159 -1.50 16.47 19.76
C LEU A 159 -1.90 17.95 19.64
N ASN A 160 -2.83 18.28 18.74
CA ASN A 160 -3.40 19.63 18.62
C ASN A 160 -4.64 19.77 19.49
#